data_9a1c0f7617fd5baeea05d37227cc8fa0
#
_entry.id   9a1c0f7617fd5baeea05d37227cc8fa0
#
_cell.length_a   1.000
_cell.length_b   1.000
_cell.length_c   1.000
_cell.angle_alpha   90.00
_cell.angle_beta   90.00
_cell.angle_gamma   90.00
#
_symmetry.space_group_name_H-M   'P 1'
#
loop_
_entity.id
_entity.type
_entity.pdbx_description
1 polymer ?
#
loop_
_entity_poly.entity_id
_entity_poly.type
_entity_poly.pdbx_seq_one_letter_code
_entity_poly.pdbx_strand_id
1 'polypeptide(L)'
;MGQFPSRPAASFGFAEVLYAKSEFVATITIQRPQNYNAYSTRALEELATAFRDASFDDAVGVIVLTGAGHQAFCTGGDVKEYAEDYVTTPRDYWKYMALFRAYIESILNTGKPVIARLNGMAVGGGNESQLACDLTVMAQHAFIKQVGTHVGSVACGGSTQWLPITVGDKRAREILFLNEPIPAAKALDWGLVNWVVPSVRRGDEWIEKADAQEIRQAQRGENGYRIDLSRLDKEVAKLAKKLLASFPECARYTKQQVNFWKDLAWHQTVRHAQDWLALHYTSWEPVEGMRAFVEKRPARFELLRERAAAGGSSETQWGPPTRVCGACGVDLAPVATPQGTPA
;
A
#
# COMPACT_ATOMS: atom_id res chain seq x y z
N MET A 1 -11.79 -27.06 25.11
CA MET A 1 -11.41 -26.27 23.95
C MET A 1 -10.55 -25.12 24.45
N GLY A 2 -9.44 -24.81 23.75
CA GLY A 2 -8.61 -23.63 24.10
C GLY A 2 -9.39 -22.32 23.97
N GLN A 3 -8.91 -21.26 24.62
CA GLN A 3 -9.54 -19.92 24.54
C GLN A 3 -9.41 -19.29 23.13
N PHE A 4 -8.47 -19.76 22.30
CA PHE A 4 -8.22 -19.28 20.94
C PHE A 4 -8.37 -20.44 19.94
N PRO A 5 -9.60 -20.89 19.64
CA PRO A 5 -9.82 -21.99 18.71
C PRO A 5 -9.53 -21.55 17.29
N SER A 6 -8.93 -22.45 16.48
CA SER A 6 -8.81 -22.25 15.03
C SER A 6 -10.22 -22.13 14.41
N ARG A 7 -10.41 -21.12 13.54
CA ARG A 7 -11.67 -20.84 12.85
C ARG A 7 -11.50 -21.11 11.35
N PRO A 8 -12.49 -21.71 10.67
CA PRO A 8 -12.46 -21.81 9.22
C PRO A 8 -12.38 -20.42 8.56
N ALA A 9 -11.46 -20.23 7.62
CA ALA A 9 -11.28 -18.96 6.94
C ALA A 9 -12.58 -18.44 6.28
N ALA A 10 -13.39 -19.34 5.70
CA ALA A 10 -14.68 -19.00 5.11
C ALA A 10 -15.71 -18.42 6.10
N SER A 11 -15.55 -18.64 7.42
CA SER A 11 -16.49 -18.15 8.44
C SER A 11 -16.42 -16.63 8.64
N PHE A 12 -15.43 -15.95 8.08
CA PHE A 12 -15.30 -14.49 8.19
C PHE A 12 -16.18 -13.74 7.20
N GLY A 13 -16.56 -14.34 6.07
CA GLY A 13 -17.46 -13.73 5.09
C GLY A 13 -16.91 -12.43 4.48
N PHE A 14 -15.59 -12.32 4.31
CA PHE A 14 -14.96 -11.15 3.71
C PHE A 14 -15.43 -10.91 2.26
N ALA A 15 -15.58 -9.67 1.87
CA ALA A 15 -16.03 -9.29 0.53
C ALA A 15 -14.89 -8.82 -0.37
N GLU A 16 -13.88 -8.17 0.18
CA GLU A 16 -12.78 -7.56 -0.55
C GLU A 16 -11.43 -8.25 -0.28
N VAL A 17 -11.41 -9.21 0.62
CA VAL A 17 -10.24 -10.03 0.97
C VAL A 17 -10.60 -11.51 0.80
N LEU A 18 -9.82 -12.23 0.01
CA LEU A 18 -9.87 -13.69 0.00
C LEU A 18 -8.90 -14.20 1.06
N TYR A 19 -9.44 -14.91 2.06
CA TYR A 19 -8.68 -15.49 3.14
C TYR A 19 -8.75 -17.01 3.08
N ALA A 20 -7.60 -17.67 3.07
CA ALA A 20 -7.50 -19.12 2.99
C ALA A 20 -6.44 -19.65 3.96
N LYS A 21 -6.65 -20.85 4.50
CA LYS A 21 -5.70 -21.57 5.35
C LYS A 21 -5.51 -22.98 4.79
N SER A 22 -4.28 -23.38 4.53
CA SER A 22 -3.92 -24.69 4.03
C SER A 22 -2.47 -25.00 4.41
N GLU A 23 -2.19 -26.24 4.79
CA GLU A 23 -0.83 -26.74 5.06
C GLU A 23 -0.02 -25.83 6.01
N PHE A 24 -0.67 -25.35 7.07
CA PHE A 24 -0.11 -24.41 8.06
C PHE A 24 0.24 -23.00 7.52
N VAL A 25 -0.19 -22.69 6.31
CA VAL A 25 -0.02 -21.36 5.69
C VAL A 25 -1.38 -20.66 5.62
N ALA A 26 -1.43 -19.42 6.11
CA ALA A 26 -2.54 -18.50 5.88
C ALA A 26 -2.22 -17.62 4.67
N THR A 27 -3.08 -17.61 3.65
CA THR A 27 -2.95 -16.73 2.50
C THR A 27 -4.02 -15.66 2.57
N ILE A 28 -3.59 -14.39 2.59
CA ILE A 28 -4.43 -13.20 2.60
C ILE A 28 -4.26 -12.51 1.25
N THR A 29 -5.32 -12.47 0.45
CA THR A 29 -5.30 -11.89 -0.90
C THR A 29 -6.22 -10.68 -0.96
N ILE A 30 -5.69 -9.52 -1.35
CA ILE A 30 -6.50 -8.34 -1.65
C ILE A 30 -7.26 -8.63 -2.94
N GLN A 31 -8.61 -8.67 -2.88
CA GLN A 31 -9.48 -9.17 -3.96
C GLN A 31 -10.25 -8.03 -4.62
N ARG A 32 -9.53 -7.03 -5.13
CA ARG A 32 -10.07 -5.87 -5.87
C ARG A 32 -9.31 -5.64 -7.17
N PRO A 33 -9.19 -6.64 -8.06
CA PRO A 33 -8.34 -6.55 -9.26
C PRO A 33 -8.79 -5.44 -10.22
N GLN A 34 -10.08 -5.10 -10.27
CA GLN A 34 -10.63 -4.00 -11.06
C GLN A 34 -10.12 -2.60 -10.63
N ASN A 35 -9.67 -2.48 -9.37
CA ASN A 35 -9.08 -1.28 -8.79
C ASN A 35 -7.58 -1.49 -8.48
N TYR A 36 -6.90 -2.37 -9.23
CA TYR A 36 -5.49 -2.71 -9.02
C TYR A 36 -5.17 -3.10 -7.57
N ASN A 37 -6.11 -3.78 -6.90
CA ASN A 37 -6.02 -4.19 -5.51
C ASN A 37 -5.76 -3.01 -4.53
N ALA A 38 -6.21 -1.79 -4.88
CA ALA A 38 -6.28 -0.70 -3.93
C ALA A 38 -7.21 -1.07 -2.78
N TYR A 39 -6.80 -0.83 -1.54
CA TYR A 39 -7.65 -1.12 -0.39
C TYR A 39 -8.60 0.04 -0.09
N SER A 40 -9.87 -0.28 0.08
CA SER A 40 -10.91 0.59 0.62
C SER A 40 -10.86 0.59 2.16
N THR A 41 -11.67 1.42 2.78
CA THR A 41 -11.92 1.39 4.24
C THR A 41 -12.32 -0.02 4.69
N ARG A 42 -13.22 -0.67 3.96
CA ARG A 42 -13.64 -2.05 4.24
C ARG A 42 -12.51 -3.06 4.11
N ALA A 43 -11.73 -2.99 3.05
CA ALA A 43 -10.60 -3.88 2.85
C ALA A 43 -9.58 -3.79 4.00
N LEU A 44 -9.34 -2.58 4.54
CA LEU A 44 -8.44 -2.39 5.68
C LEU A 44 -8.93 -3.13 6.95
N GLU A 45 -10.22 -3.08 7.24
CA GLU A 45 -10.83 -3.80 8.37
C GLU A 45 -10.74 -5.32 8.18
N GLU A 46 -11.05 -5.81 6.97
CA GLU A 46 -10.97 -7.21 6.62
C GLU A 46 -9.52 -7.73 6.69
N LEU A 47 -8.55 -6.98 6.17
CA LEU A 47 -7.12 -7.29 6.22
C LEU A 47 -6.62 -7.38 7.68
N ALA A 48 -6.88 -6.36 8.50
CA ALA A 48 -6.47 -6.36 9.91
C ALA A 48 -7.10 -7.54 10.67
N THR A 49 -8.35 -7.89 10.36
CA THR A 49 -9.05 -9.03 10.97
C THR A 49 -8.43 -10.36 10.53
N ALA A 50 -8.10 -10.52 9.24
CA ALA A 50 -7.44 -11.73 8.73
C ALA A 50 -6.05 -11.93 9.35
N PHE A 51 -5.24 -10.88 9.45
CA PHE A 51 -3.93 -10.95 10.11
C PHE A 51 -4.04 -11.30 11.59
N ARG A 52 -4.99 -10.71 12.31
CA ARG A 52 -5.23 -11.01 13.71
C ARG A 52 -5.64 -12.47 13.92
N ASP A 53 -6.55 -12.99 13.10
CA ASP A 53 -6.94 -14.40 13.16
C ASP A 53 -5.76 -15.31 12.84
N ALA A 54 -5.04 -15.07 11.76
CA ALA A 54 -3.86 -15.85 11.38
C ALA A 54 -2.76 -15.80 12.45
N SER A 55 -2.61 -14.67 13.16
CA SER A 55 -1.65 -14.52 14.25
C SER A 55 -2.00 -15.40 15.46
N PHE A 56 -3.29 -15.53 15.79
CA PHE A 56 -3.77 -16.26 16.98
C PHE A 56 -4.09 -17.72 16.72
N ASP A 57 -4.15 -18.14 15.46
CA ASP A 57 -4.43 -19.52 15.08
C ASP A 57 -3.17 -20.39 15.13
N ASP A 58 -3.09 -21.28 16.11
CA ASP A 58 -1.95 -22.19 16.28
C ASP A 58 -1.76 -23.16 15.10
N ALA A 59 -2.79 -23.37 14.27
CA ALA A 59 -2.69 -24.14 13.04
C ALA A 59 -2.04 -23.36 11.88
N VAL A 60 -1.69 -22.08 12.08
CA VAL A 60 -0.96 -21.26 11.10
C VAL A 60 0.46 -21.03 11.57
N GLY A 61 1.44 -21.34 10.74
CA GLY A 61 2.87 -21.13 11.02
C GLY A 61 3.49 -20.01 10.17
N VAL A 62 2.93 -19.74 8.99
CA VAL A 62 3.40 -18.71 8.04
C VAL A 62 2.21 -17.97 7.44
N ILE A 63 2.37 -16.68 7.17
CA ILE A 63 1.36 -15.86 6.50
C ILE A 63 1.92 -15.41 5.14
N VAL A 64 1.09 -15.45 4.10
CA VAL A 64 1.39 -14.91 2.76
C VAL A 64 0.41 -13.78 2.47
N LEU A 65 0.91 -12.59 2.18
CA LEU A 65 0.13 -11.45 1.69
C LEU A 65 0.34 -11.30 0.19
N THR A 66 -0.74 -11.17 -0.58
CA THR A 66 -0.69 -11.01 -2.04
C THR A 66 -1.89 -10.22 -2.58
N GLY A 67 -1.88 -9.90 -3.86
CA GLY A 67 -3.02 -9.36 -4.59
C GLY A 67 -3.62 -10.36 -5.57
N ALA A 68 -4.87 -10.19 -5.93
CA ALA A 68 -5.54 -10.99 -6.96
C ALA A 68 -5.01 -10.66 -8.36
N GLY A 69 -4.94 -11.66 -9.24
CA GLY A 69 -4.47 -11.50 -10.62
C GLY A 69 -2.95 -11.32 -10.75
N HIS A 70 -2.52 -10.63 -11.81
CA HIS A 70 -1.09 -10.45 -12.11
C HIS A 70 -0.70 -8.98 -12.34
N GLN A 71 -1.64 -8.05 -12.34
CA GLN A 71 -1.36 -6.64 -12.63
C GLN A 71 -0.82 -5.89 -11.42
N ALA A 72 -1.40 -6.13 -10.25
CA ALA A 72 -1.01 -5.45 -9.03
C ALA A 72 -0.98 -6.40 -7.82
N PHE A 73 0.02 -6.23 -7.00
CA PHE A 73 -0.02 -6.66 -5.61
C PHE A 73 -1.00 -5.77 -4.84
N CYS A 74 -0.72 -4.47 -4.81
CA CYS A 74 -1.57 -3.44 -4.20
C CYS A 74 -1.10 -2.06 -4.66
N THR A 75 -2.03 -1.15 -4.93
CA THR A 75 -1.71 0.24 -5.31
C THR A 75 -1.97 1.26 -4.20
N GLY A 76 -2.09 0.79 -2.96
CA GLY A 76 -2.34 1.64 -1.79
C GLY A 76 -3.81 1.90 -1.57
N GLY A 77 -4.14 3.04 -0.96
CA GLY A 77 -5.53 3.42 -0.72
C GLY A 77 -6.30 3.73 -2.00
N ASP A 78 -7.60 3.56 -1.95
CA ASP A 78 -8.48 3.87 -3.08
C ASP A 78 -8.59 5.39 -3.26
N VAL A 79 -7.93 5.93 -4.29
CA VAL A 79 -7.87 7.37 -4.56
C VAL A 79 -9.26 7.96 -4.85
N LYS A 80 -10.19 7.14 -5.38
CA LYS A 80 -11.55 7.57 -5.61
C LYS A 80 -12.28 7.78 -4.27
N GLU A 81 -12.17 6.83 -3.35
CA GLU A 81 -12.69 6.97 -1.97
C GLU A 81 -12.06 8.19 -1.28
N TYR A 82 -10.75 8.43 -1.47
CA TYR A 82 -10.11 9.63 -0.94
C TYR A 82 -10.72 10.92 -1.49
N ALA A 83 -10.92 11.01 -2.79
CA ALA A 83 -11.45 12.21 -3.44
C ALA A 83 -12.91 12.47 -3.07
N GLU A 84 -13.71 11.43 -2.86
CA GLU A 84 -15.15 11.51 -2.58
C GLU A 84 -15.43 11.71 -1.09
N ASP A 85 -14.73 10.96 -0.20
CA ASP A 85 -15.12 10.83 1.20
C ASP A 85 -14.16 11.53 2.19
N TYR A 86 -12.86 11.65 1.85
CA TYR A 86 -11.85 12.03 2.84
C TYR A 86 -11.22 13.40 2.62
N VAL A 87 -11.19 13.88 1.37
CA VAL A 87 -10.72 15.25 1.10
C VAL A 87 -11.71 16.25 1.72
N THR A 88 -11.19 17.18 2.53
CA THR A 88 -11.98 18.17 3.29
C THR A 88 -12.76 17.62 4.50
N THR A 89 -12.63 16.35 4.83
CA THR A 89 -13.26 15.73 6.01
C THR A 89 -12.19 15.19 6.98
N PRO A 90 -11.41 16.05 7.66
CA PRO A 90 -10.23 15.65 8.41
C PRO A 90 -10.53 14.64 9.53
N ARG A 91 -11.71 14.71 10.13
CA ARG A 91 -12.13 13.77 11.17
C ARG A 91 -12.30 12.35 10.61
N ASP A 92 -12.88 12.21 9.43
CA ASP A 92 -13.11 10.90 8.82
C ASP A 92 -11.82 10.36 8.20
N TYR A 93 -11.00 11.21 7.60
CA TYR A 93 -9.66 10.83 7.18
C TYR A 93 -8.78 10.36 8.35
N TRP A 94 -8.88 11.00 9.51
CA TRP A 94 -8.17 10.56 10.72
C TRP A 94 -8.58 9.13 11.14
N LYS A 95 -9.89 8.79 11.06
CA LYS A 95 -10.38 7.43 11.33
C LYS A 95 -9.86 6.43 10.30
N TYR A 96 -9.90 6.80 9.02
CA TYR A 96 -9.33 5.98 7.94
C TYR A 96 -7.84 5.70 8.20
N MET A 97 -7.04 6.69 8.55
CA MET A 97 -5.64 6.51 8.90
C MET A 97 -5.42 5.64 10.14
N ALA A 98 -6.36 5.64 11.09
CA ALA A 98 -6.33 4.72 12.22
C ALA A 98 -6.53 3.27 11.78
N LEU A 99 -7.45 3.00 10.84
CA LEU A 99 -7.64 1.68 10.26
C LEU A 99 -6.40 1.23 9.46
N PHE A 100 -5.86 2.11 8.62
CA PHE A 100 -4.64 1.82 7.88
C PHE A 100 -3.46 1.49 8.82
N ARG A 101 -3.28 2.29 9.88
CA ARG A 101 -2.28 2.01 10.90
C ARG A 101 -2.50 0.64 11.56
N ALA A 102 -3.74 0.32 11.96
CA ALA A 102 -4.07 -0.96 12.57
C ALA A 102 -3.77 -2.14 11.62
N TYR A 103 -4.02 -1.99 10.32
CA TYR A 103 -3.63 -2.97 9.32
C TYR A 103 -2.12 -3.15 9.24
N ILE A 104 -1.34 -2.09 9.11
CA ILE A 104 0.13 -2.17 9.06
C ILE A 104 0.70 -2.76 10.37
N GLU A 105 0.19 -2.32 11.51
CA GLU A 105 0.58 -2.87 12.82
C GLU A 105 0.23 -4.36 12.94
N SER A 106 -0.85 -4.82 12.32
CA SER A 106 -1.21 -6.24 12.33
C SER A 106 -0.21 -7.11 11.56
N ILE A 107 0.47 -6.58 10.54
CA ILE A 107 1.57 -7.26 9.84
C ILE A 107 2.83 -7.30 10.70
N LEU A 108 3.21 -6.14 11.27
CA LEU A 108 4.42 -6.01 12.09
C LEU A 108 4.37 -6.87 13.35
N ASN A 109 3.21 -6.85 14.04
CA ASN A 109 3.05 -7.45 15.37
C ASN A 109 2.53 -8.90 15.32
N THR A 110 2.27 -9.47 14.13
CA THR A 110 1.93 -10.90 14.07
C THR A 110 3.11 -11.74 14.58
N GLY A 111 2.81 -12.72 15.41
CA GLY A 111 3.79 -13.65 15.96
C GLY A 111 4.37 -14.64 14.95
N LYS A 112 4.12 -14.46 13.66
CA LYS A 112 4.46 -15.41 12.59
C LYS A 112 5.19 -14.71 11.45
N PRO A 113 6.12 -15.37 10.74
CA PRO A 113 6.72 -14.83 9.54
C PRO A 113 5.68 -14.51 8.48
N VAL A 114 5.82 -13.34 7.84
CA VAL A 114 4.95 -12.85 6.77
C VAL A 114 5.76 -12.72 5.47
N ILE A 115 5.29 -13.38 4.41
CA ILE A 115 5.87 -13.29 3.08
C ILE A 115 4.99 -12.38 2.22
N ALA A 116 5.55 -11.31 1.69
CA ALA A 116 4.93 -10.55 0.61
C ALA A 116 5.18 -11.27 -0.72
N ARG A 117 4.10 -11.71 -1.39
CA ARG A 117 4.13 -12.30 -2.74
C ARG A 117 3.71 -11.22 -3.74
N LEU A 118 4.69 -10.55 -4.35
CA LEU A 118 4.43 -9.46 -5.29
C LEU A 118 4.12 -10.02 -6.68
N ASN A 119 2.83 -10.23 -6.93
CA ASN A 119 2.29 -10.73 -8.19
C ASN A 119 2.16 -9.67 -9.29
N GLY A 120 2.45 -8.42 -9.00
CA GLY A 120 2.36 -7.25 -9.85
C GLY A 120 2.86 -6.01 -9.11
N MET A 121 2.50 -4.83 -9.60
CA MET A 121 2.99 -3.56 -9.05
C MET A 121 2.60 -3.38 -7.58
N ALA A 122 3.55 -2.85 -6.79
CA ALA A 122 3.36 -2.42 -5.41
C ALA A 122 3.56 -0.91 -5.32
N VAL A 123 2.46 -0.15 -5.16
CA VAL A 123 2.48 1.31 -5.28
C VAL A 123 1.95 1.96 -4.01
N GLY A 124 2.57 3.06 -3.57
CA GLY A 124 2.14 3.81 -2.40
C GLY A 124 2.01 2.93 -1.15
N GLY A 125 0.83 2.88 -0.56
CA GLY A 125 0.54 2.02 0.60
C GLY A 125 0.71 0.51 0.33
N GLY A 126 0.69 0.07 -0.94
CA GLY A 126 1.05 -1.29 -1.32
C GLY A 126 2.54 -1.57 -1.09
N ASN A 127 3.43 -0.61 -1.39
CA ASN A 127 4.83 -0.73 -1.00
C ASN A 127 5.01 -0.67 0.52
N GLU A 128 4.22 0.13 1.24
CA GLU A 128 4.24 0.19 2.70
C GLU A 128 3.83 -1.15 3.32
N SER A 129 2.82 -1.80 2.75
CA SER A 129 2.39 -3.14 3.17
C SER A 129 3.48 -4.19 2.97
N GLN A 130 4.19 -4.18 1.81
CA GLN A 130 5.30 -5.11 1.60
C GLN A 130 6.50 -4.82 2.50
N LEU A 131 6.80 -3.54 2.80
CA LEU A 131 7.86 -3.16 3.73
C LEU A 131 7.56 -3.60 5.18
N ALA A 132 6.28 -3.70 5.55
CA ALA A 132 5.86 -4.24 6.84
C ALA A 132 6.06 -5.77 6.93
N CYS A 133 6.02 -6.50 5.81
CA CYS A 133 6.29 -7.94 5.76
C CYS A 133 7.76 -8.27 6.09
N ASP A 134 8.02 -9.53 6.44
CA ASP A 134 9.36 -9.99 6.82
C ASP A 134 10.23 -10.34 5.62
N LEU A 135 9.64 -10.97 4.61
CA LEU A 135 10.32 -11.43 3.40
C LEU A 135 9.48 -11.09 2.18
N THR A 136 10.15 -10.81 1.06
CA THR A 136 9.47 -10.45 -0.19
C THR A 136 10.00 -11.25 -1.36
N VAL A 137 9.08 -11.92 -2.08
CA VAL A 137 9.34 -12.57 -3.37
C VAL A 137 8.57 -11.80 -4.46
N MET A 138 9.27 -11.34 -5.47
CA MET A 138 8.72 -10.45 -6.50
C MET A 138 8.76 -11.10 -7.87
N ALA A 139 7.66 -11.01 -8.62
CA ALA A 139 7.61 -11.37 -10.02
C ALA A 139 8.42 -10.39 -10.88
N GLN A 140 9.16 -10.88 -11.87
CA GLN A 140 10.05 -10.09 -12.72
C GLN A 140 9.37 -8.91 -13.42
N HIS A 141 8.10 -9.05 -13.81
CA HIS A 141 7.33 -8.00 -14.50
C HIS A 141 6.80 -6.91 -13.56
N ALA A 142 6.89 -7.14 -12.25
CA ALA A 142 6.40 -6.21 -11.25
C ALA A 142 7.36 -5.03 -11.04
N PHE A 143 6.87 -3.95 -10.46
CA PHE A 143 7.66 -2.82 -10.02
C PHE A 143 7.16 -2.27 -8.69
N ILE A 144 8.03 -1.55 -8.00
CA ILE A 144 7.71 -0.81 -6.76
C ILE A 144 7.71 0.68 -7.10
N LYS A 145 6.77 1.45 -6.51
CA LYS A 145 6.68 2.90 -6.73
C LYS A 145 6.08 3.60 -5.52
N GLN A 146 6.54 4.83 -5.24
CA GLN A 146 5.81 5.77 -4.38
C GLN A 146 5.08 6.80 -5.23
N VAL A 147 4.07 7.45 -4.66
CA VAL A 147 3.24 8.44 -5.38
C VAL A 147 2.88 9.65 -4.53
N GLY A 148 3.19 9.65 -3.24
CA GLY A 148 2.70 10.63 -2.27
C GLY A 148 2.82 12.08 -2.75
N THR A 149 4.02 12.54 -3.09
CA THR A 149 4.28 13.92 -3.53
C THR A 149 3.61 14.29 -4.86
N HIS A 150 3.20 13.31 -5.67
CA HIS A 150 2.50 13.56 -6.94
C HIS A 150 0.96 13.55 -6.82
N VAL A 151 0.44 13.07 -5.69
CA VAL A 151 -1.01 13.03 -5.43
C VAL A 151 -1.40 13.91 -4.25
N GLY A 152 -0.50 14.79 -3.79
CA GLY A 152 -0.75 15.69 -2.68
C GLY A 152 -0.81 14.99 -1.32
N SER A 153 -0.03 13.92 -1.13
CA SER A 153 0.02 13.14 0.12
C SER A 153 1.47 12.85 0.53
N VAL A 154 1.64 12.18 1.66
CA VAL A 154 2.95 11.75 2.18
C VAL A 154 2.90 10.27 2.51
N ALA A 155 3.94 9.53 2.11
CA ALA A 155 4.07 8.10 2.32
C ALA A 155 4.49 7.76 3.77
N CYS A 156 3.65 8.07 4.73
CA CYS A 156 3.94 7.94 6.17
C CYS A 156 3.38 6.67 6.82
N GLY A 157 2.88 5.74 6.03
CA GLY A 157 2.44 4.41 6.50
C GLY A 157 3.54 3.36 6.47
N GLY A 158 4.79 3.77 6.59
CA GLY A 158 5.96 2.91 6.63
C GLY A 158 7.10 3.35 5.71
N SER A 159 6.81 3.96 4.56
CA SER A 159 7.86 4.27 3.59
C SER A 159 8.83 5.34 4.07
N THR A 160 8.35 6.44 4.66
CA THR A 160 9.21 7.46 5.24
C THR A 160 9.99 6.95 6.44
N GLN A 161 9.43 5.99 7.19
CA GLN A 161 10.04 5.41 8.36
C GLN A 161 11.10 4.35 8.02
N TRP A 162 10.81 3.47 7.07
CA TRP A 162 11.57 2.23 6.87
C TRP A 162 12.45 2.21 5.63
N LEU A 163 12.15 2.98 4.58
CA LEU A 163 13.04 3.04 3.41
C LEU A 163 14.47 3.48 3.76
N PRO A 164 14.69 4.52 4.63
CA PRO A 164 16.05 4.88 5.02
C PRO A 164 16.83 3.74 5.68
N ILE A 165 16.14 2.88 6.42
CA ILE A 165 16.73 1.70 7.07
C ILE A 165 16.99 0.58 6.05
N THR A 166 16.09 0.42 5.08
CA THR A 166 16.13 -0.69 4.12
C THR A 166 17.12 -0.44 2.98
N VAL A 167 17.10 0.76 2.37
CA VAL A 167 17.89 1.06 1.16
C VAL A 167 18.93 2.16 1.36
N GLY A 168 18.99 2.76 2.55
CA GLY A 168 19.82 3.92 2.86
C GLY A 168 19.14 5.25 2.50
N ASP A 169 19.56 6.33 3.16
CA ASP A 169 18.92 7.66 3.10
C ASP A 169 18.80 8.21 1.66
N LYS A 170 19.85 8.12 0.84
CA LYS A 170 19.84 8.70 -0.51
C LYS A 170 18.83 8.01 -1.45
N ARG A 171 18.81 6.68 -1.45
CA ARG A 171 17.84 5.91 -2.25
C ARG A 171 16.42 6.11 -1.74
N ALA A 172 16.22 6.20 -0.42
CA ALA A 172 14.92 6.51 0.16
C ALA A 172 14.38 7.86 -0.35
N ARG A 173 15.21 8.91 -0.37
CA ARG A 173 14.83 10.24 -0.90
C ARG A 173 14.55 10.20 -2.40
N GLU A 174 15.36 9.49 -3.19
CA GLU A 174 15.11 9.28 -4.62
C GLU A 174 13.73 8.65 -4.84
N ILE A 175 13.39 7.58 -4.11
CA ILE A 175 12.10 6.92 -4.21
C ILE A 175 10.95 7.85 -3.85
N LEU A 176 11.08 8.57 -2.72
CA LEU A 176 10.00 9.36 -2.13
C LEU A 176 9.76 10.70 -2.84
N PHE A 177 10.80 11.31 -3.41
CA PHE A 177 10.68 12.61 -4.07
C PHE A 177 10.39 12.48 -5.57
N LEU A 178 11.06 11.54 -6.25
CA LEU A 178 10.92 11.40 -7.71
C LEU A 178 9.73 10.55 -8.11
N ASN A 179 9.30 9.62 -7.24
CA ASN A 179 8.16 8.73 -7.51
C ASN A 179 8.30 7.95 -8.83
N GLU A 180 9.54 7.58 -9.20
CA GLU A 180 9.79 6.77 -10.38
C GLU A 180 9.57 5.27 -10.09
N PRO A 181 9.13 4.50 -11.09
CA PRO A 181 9.03 3.05 -10.95
C PRO A 181 10.40 2.41 -10.72
N ILE A 182 10.49 1.50 -9.77
CA ILE A 182 11.67 0.69 -9.46
C ILE A 182 11.40 -0.71 -10.00
N PRO A 183 11.99 -1.09 -11.15
CA PRO A 183 11.84 -2.44 -11.72
C PRO A 183 12.38 -3.51 -10.77
N ALA A 184 11.90 -4.74 -10.92
CA ALA A 184 12.23 -5.86 -10.04
C ALA A 184 13.74 -6.07 -9.87
N ALA A 185 14.53 -5.97 -10.94
CA ALA A 185 15.98 -6.11 -10.87
C ALA A 185 16.65 -5.02 -10.00
N LYS A 186 16.21 -3.75 -10.14
CA LYS A 186 16.67 -2.63 -9.31
C LYS A 186 16.20 -2.78 -7.85
N ALA A 187 14.98 -3.28 -7.64
CA ALA A 187 14.46 -3.54 -6.30
C ALA A 187 15.29 -4.60 -5.56
N LEU A 188 15.71 -5.65 -6.26
CA LEU A 188 16.60 -6.68 -5.71
C LEU A 188 18.01 -6.11 -5.41
N ASP A 189 18.59 -5.37 -6.34
CA ASP A 189 19.91 -4.74 -6.16
C ASP A 189 19.94 -3.76 -4.97
N TRP A 190 18.84 -3.06 -4.74
CA TRP A 190 18.72 -2.12 -3.63
C TRP A 190 18.34 -2.74 -2.29
N GLY A 191 18.04 -4.04 -2.26
CA GLY A 191 17.61 -4.73 -1.04
C GLY A 191 16.19 -4.44 -0.62
N LEU A 192 15.34 -3.92 -1.54
CA LEU A 192 13.90 -3.74 -1.29
C LEU A 192 13.13 -5.06 -1.24
N VAL A 193 13.65 -6.08 -1.94
CA VAL A 193 13.07 -7.43 -2.00
C VAL A 193 14.16 -8.48 -1.85
N ASN A 194 13.78 -9.68 -1.36
CA ASN A 194 14.74 -10.75 -1.14
C ASN A 194 15.00 -11.61 -2.39
N TRP A 195 13.97 -11.80 -3.21
CA TRP A 195 14.05 -12.62 -4.43
C TRP A 195 13.21 -12.04 -5.55
N VAL A 196 13.72 -12.20 -6.77
CA VAL A 196 12.98 -11.94 -8.01
C VAL A 196 12.93 -13.24 -8.80
N VAL A 197 11.75 -13.58 -9.32
CA VAL A 197 11.56 -14.79 -10.13
C VAL A 197 11.04 -14.44 -11.52
N PRO A 198 11.46 -15.17 -12.58
CA PRO A 198 10.91 -15.02 -13.92
C PRO A 198 9.40 -15.21 -13.93
N SER A 199 8.71 -14.34 -14.65
CA SER A 199 7.24 -14.35 -14.75
C SER A 199 6.72 -14.08 -16.16
N VAL A 200 7.62 -13.97 -17.13
CA VAL A 200 7.29 -13.77 -18.55
C VAL A 200 7.53 -15.07 -19.31
N ARG A 201 6.58 -15.47 -20.13
CA ARG A 201 6.70 -16.58 -21.07
C ARG A 201 6.40 -16.12 -22.49
N ARG A 202 7.06 -16.76 -23.45
CA ARG A 202 6.69 -16.70 -24.88
C ARG A 202 6.42 -18.12 -25.35
N GLY A 203 5.16 -18.42 -25.70
CA GLY A 203 4.77 -19.82 -25.89
C GLY A 203 5.05 -20.64 -24.63
N ASP A 204 5.85 -21.71 -24.75
CA ASP A 204 6.24 -22.59 -23.65
C ASP A 204 7.59 -22.25 -23.01
N GLU A 205 8.30 -21.26 -23.53
CA GLU A 205 9.61 -20.83 -23.03
C GLU A 205 9.49 -19.75 -21.96
N TRP A 206 10.33 -19.85 -20.94
CA TRP A 206 10.51 -18.82 -19.93
C TRP A 206 11.52 -17.79 -20.38
N ILE A 207 11.20 -16.52 -20.24
CA ILE A 207 12.15 -15.43 -20.46
C ILE A 207 12.80 -15.11 -19.12
N GLU A 208 14.03 -15.57 -18.93
CA GLU A 208 14.74 -15.44 -17.64
C GLU A 208 15.05 -13.99 -17.28
N LYS A 209 15.31 -13.13 -18.28
CA LYS A 209 15.58 -11.69 -18.11
C LYS A 209 14.80 -10.91 -19.16
N ALA A 210 13.48 -10.80 -18.94
CA ALA A 210 12.62 -10.05 -19.82
C ALA A 210 12.95 -8.55 -19.78
N ASP A 211 13.05 -7.95 -20.96
CA ASP A 211 13.17 -6.50 -21.10
C ASP A 211 11.83 -5.79 -20.94
N ALA A 212 11.87 -4.45 -20.95
CA ALA A 212 10.67 -3.64 -20.78
C ALA A 212 9.64 -3.82 -21.91
N GLN A 213 10.06 -4.19 -23.12
CA GLN A 213 9.15 -4.44 -24.25
C GLN A 213 8.47 -5.79 -24.09
N GLU A 214 9.21 -6.83 -23.76
CA GLU A 214 8.70 -8.18 -23.50
C GLU A 214 7.72 -8.21 -22.33
N ILE A 215 8.03 -7.47 -21.25
CA ILE A 215 7.12 -7.29 -20.12
C ILE A 215 5.80 -6.64 -20.57
N ARG A 216 5.86 -5.55 -21.35
CA ARG A 216 4.64 -4.90 -21.86
C ARG A 216 3.83 -5.81 -22.75
N GLN A 217 4.49 -6.57 -23.64
CA GLN A 217 3.80 -7.54 -24.49
C GLN A 217 3.14 -8.65 -23.65
N ALA A 218 3.83 -9.16 -22.64
CA ALA A 218 3.29 -10.19 -21.76
C ALA A 218 2.09 -9.68 -20.94
N GLN A 219 2.14 -8.45 -20.46
CA GLN A 219 1.02 -7.81 -19.74
C GLN A 219 -0.23 -7.63 -20.62
N ARG A 220 -0.05 -7.48 -21.95
CA ARG A 220 -1.12 -7.35 -22.94
C ARG A 220 -1.52 -8.66 -23.59
N GLY A 221 -0.75 -9.74 -23.40
CA GLY A 221 -0.96 -11.02 -24.08
C GLY A 221 -0.66 -10.97 -25.57
N GLU A 222 0.29 -10.13 -26.00
CA GLU A 222 0.64 -9.90 -27.40
C GLU A 222 1.79 -10.82 -27.86
N ASN A 223 1.81 -11.17 -29.17
CA ASN A 223 2.90 -11.90 -29.81
C ASN A 223 3.30 -13.22 -29.12
N GLY A 224 2.32 -13.90 -28.49
CA GLY A 224 2.56 -15.14 -27.74
C GLY A 224 3.24 -14.96 -26.38
N TYR A 225 3.46 -13.71 -25.97
CA TYR A 225 3.92 -13.40 -24.61
C TYR A 225 2.76 -13.43 -23.62
N ARG A 226 3.02 -13.93 -22.40
CA ARG A 226 2.06 -13.93 -21.29
C ARG A 226 2.76 -13.83 -19.94
N ILE A 227 2.02 -13.39 -18.94
CA ILE A 227 2.45 -13.48 -17.54
C ILE A 227 2.07 -14.87 -17.00
N ASP A 228 3.03 -15.52 -16.35
CA ASP A 228 2.87 -16.80 -15.69
C ASP A 228 3.50 -16.71 -14.29
N LEU A 229 2.66 -16.84 -13.26
CA LEU A 229 3.07 -16.71 -11.87
C LEU A 229 3.46 -18.04 -11.20
N SER A 230 3.45 -19.14 -11.93
CA SER A 230 3.70 -20.47 -11.36
C SER A 230 5.08 -20.61 -10.71
N ARG A 231 6.10 -19.89 -11.20
CA ARG A 231 7.42 -19.84 -10.55
C ARG A 231 7.40 -19.02 -9.27
N LEU A 232 6.60 -17.95 -9.23
CA LEU A 232 6.39 -17.16 -8.02
C LEU A 232 5.73 -18.01 -6.93
N ASP A 233 4.69 -18.75 -7.30
CA ASP A 233 3.98 -19.65 -6.39
C ASP A 233 4.93 -20.73 -5.82
N LYS A 234 5.74 -21.35 -6.69
CA LYS A 234 6.72 -22.35 -6.28
C LYS A 234 7.77 -21.81 -5.31
N GLU A 235 8.30 -20.61 -5.56
CA GLU A 235 9.32 -20.01 -4.68
C GLU A 235 8.72 -19.62 -3.33
N VAL A 236 7.50 -19.04 -3.31
CA VAL A 236 6.78 -18.72 -2.07
C VAL A 236 6.48 -19.98 -1.27
N ALA A 237 5.97 -21.05 -1.90
CA ALA A 237 5.71 -22.33 -1.24
C ALA A 237 7.00 -22.96 -0.68
N LYS A 238 8.09 -22.94 -1.43
CA LYS A 238 9.41 -23.41 -0.97
C LYS A 238 9.91 -22.62 0.24
N LEU A 239 9.72 -21.30 0.24
CA LEU A 239 10.11 -20.41 1.34
C LEU A 239 9.24 -20.68 2.57
N ALA A 240 7.91 -20.79 2.40
CA ALA A 240 6.98 -21.13 3.49
C ALA A 240 7.35 -22.48 4.14
N LYS A 241 7.66 -23.49 3.33
CA LYS A 241 8.12 -24.79 3.83
C LYS A 241 9.41 -24.69 4.66
N LYS A 242 10.36 -23.84 4.24
CA LYS A 242 11.61 -23.61 5.02
C LYS A 242 11.30 -22.93 6.35
N LEU A 243 10.40 -21.95 6.38
CA LEU A 243 10.00 -21.27 7.61
C LEU A 243 9.26 -22.19 8.57
N LEU A 244 8.39 -23.06 8.04
CA LEU A 244 7.66 -24.07 8.83
C LEU A 244 8.59 -25.14 9.45
N ALA A 245 9.82 -25.27 8.95
CA ALA A 245 10.83 -26.17 9.52
C ALA A 245 11.61 -25.53 10.70
N SER A 246 11.19 -24.35 11.18
CA SER A 246 11.78 -23.66 12.32
C SER A 246 10.85 -23.71 13.52
N PHE A 247 11.40 -23.61 14.74
CA PHE A 247 10.60 -23.50 15.96
C PHE A 247 9.78 -22.21 15.96
N PRO A 248 8.44 -22.27 16.12
CA PRO A 248 7.57 -21.12 15.97
C PRO A 248 7.86 -20.00 16.97
N GLU A 249 8.15 -20.34 18.24
CA GLU A 249 8.49 -19.33 19.25
C GLU A 249 9.84 -18.65 18.95
N CYS A 250 10.83 -19.42 18.49
CA CYS A 250 12.12 -18.83 18.10
C CYS A 250 11.94 -17.87 16.89
N ALA A 251 11.11 -18.24 15.92
CA ALA A 251 10.79 -17.36 14.79
C ALA A 251 10.08 -16.08 15.26
N ARG A 252 9.11 -16.20 16.18
CA ARG A 252 8.40 -15.07 16.78
C ARG A 252 9.35 -14.11 17.51
N TYR A 253 10.19 -14.64 18.39
CA TYR A 253 11.15 -13.80 19.13
C TYR A 253 12.18 -13.16 18.20
N THR A 254 12.66 -13.89 17.18
CA THR A 254 13.57 -13.33 16.18
C THR A 254 12.93 -12.16 15.45
N LYS A 255 11.67 -12.30 15.00
CA LYS A 255 10.92 -11.21 14.35
C LYS A 255 10.81 -9.99 15.27
N GLN A 256 10.40 -10.18 16.53
CA GLN A 256 10.29 -9.08 17.51
C GLN A 256 11.61 -8.36 17.73
N GLN A 257 12.73 -9.07 17.81
CA GLN A 257 14.05 -8.46 18.00
C GLN A 257 14.53 -7.71 16.76
N VAL A 258 14.32 -8.26 15.57
CA VAL A 258 14.68 -7.61 14.30
C VAL A 258 13.83 -6.38 14.03
N ASN A 259 12.56 -6.38 14.46
CA ASN A 259 11.67 -5.23 14.31
C ASN A 259 12.05 -4.00 15.15
N PHE A 260 13.01 -4.09 16.06
CA PHE A 260 13.37 -2.98 16.95
C PHE A 260 13.52 -1.62 16.24
N TRP A 261 14.24 -1.57 15.12
CA TRP A 261 14.44 -0.33 14.36
C TRP A 261 13.18 0.13 13.62
N LYS A 262 12.41 -0.82 13.11
CA LYS A 262 11.11 -0.52 12.49
C LYS A 262 10.13 0.04 13.53
N ASP A 263 10.05 -0.58 14.69
CA ASP A 263 9.16 -0.17 15.79
C ASP A 263 9.56 1.21 16.32
N LEU A 264 10.85 1.45 16.52
CA LEU A 264 11.35 2.76 16.97
C LEU A 264 10.94 3.86 15.97
N ALA A 265 11.23 3.69 14.70
CA ALA A 265 10.88 4.66 13.67
C ALA A 265 9.35 4.84 13.53
N TRP A 266 8.58 3.75 13.63
CA TRP A 266 7.13 3.75 13.55
C TRP A 266 6.49 4.49 14.71
N HIS A 267 6.76 4.06 15.94
CA HIS A 267 6.11 4.61 17.13
C HIS A 267 6.45 6.06 17.39
N GLN A 268 7.62 6.51 16.98
CA GLN A 268 8.02 7.92 17.12
C GLN A 268 7.29 8.85 16.15
N THR A 269 6.80 8.35 15.01
CA THR A 269 6.34 9.23 13.93
C THR A 269 4.90 8.98 13.47
N VAL A 270 4.37 7.74 13.54
CA VAL A 270 3.11 7.39 12.88
C VAL A 270 1.90 8.15 13.44
N ARG A 271 1.82 8.35 14.74
CA ARG A 271 0.69 9.09 15.35
C ARG A 271 0.72 10.55 14.96
N HIS A 272 1.89 11.17 15.04
CA HIS A 272 2.07 12.54 14.57
C HIS A 272 1.75 12.67 13.08
N ALA A 273 2.19 11.72 12.26
CA ALA A 273 1.88 11.68 10.86
C ALA A 273 0.37 11.52 10.57
N GLN A 274 -0.33 10.71 11.34
CA GLN A 274 -1.79 10.56 11.23
C GLN A 274 -2.53 11.89 11.50
N ASP A 275 -2.16 12.59 12.57
CA ASP A 275 -2.78 13.86 12.94
C ASP A 275 -2.45 14.94 11.91
N TRP A 276 -1.19 15.05 11.50
CA TRP A 276 -0.74 16.02 10.50
C TRP A 276 -1.40 15.78 9.13
N LEU A 277 -1.47 14.52 8.68
CA LEU A 277 -2.13 14.20 7.41
C LEU A 277 -3.62 14.54 7.43
N ALA A 278 -4.31 14.30 8.54
CA ALA A 278 -5.72 14.64 8.64
C ALA A 278 -5.94 16.15 8.44
N LEU A 279 -5.05 16.99 8.97
CA LEU A 279 -5.06 18.43 8.73
C LEU A 279 -4.63 18.77 7.30
N HIS A 280 -3.58 18.15 6.78
CA HIS A 280 -3.09 18.38 5.42
C HIS A 280 -4.16 18.09 4.36
N TYR A 281 -5.00 17.07 4.56
CA TYR A 281 -6.09 16.72 3.64
C TYR A 281 -7.19 17.79 3.56
N THR A 282 -7.13 18.84 4.38
CA THR A 282 -7.96 20.05 4.21
C THR A 282 -7.31 21.10 3.30
N SER A 283 -6.04 20.92 2.95
CA SER A 283 -5.31 21.86 2.08
C SER A 283 -5.59 21.58 0.60
N TRP A 284 -5.13 22.47 -0.25
CA TRP A 284 -5.39 22.36 -1.69
C TRP A 284 -4.60 21.23 -2.38
N GLU A 285 -3.43 20.85 -1.85
CA GLU A 285 -2.58 19.84 -2.50
C GLU A 285 -3.27 18.47 -2.62
N PRO A 286 -3.84 17.87 -1.56
CA PRO A 286 -4.64 16.67 -1.69
C PRO A 286 -5.87 16.85 -2.58
N VAL A 287 -6.57 18.01 -2.47
CA VAL A 287 -7.75 18.31 -3.32
C VAL A 287 -7.37 18.28 -4.79
N GLU A 288 -6.32 19.00 -5.16
CA GLU A 288 -5.84 19.08 -6.55
C GLU A 288 -5.27 17.74 -7.00
N GLY A 289 -4.41 17.12 -6.19
CA GLY A 289 -3.73 15.87 -6.56
C GLY A 289 -4.69 14.70 -6.76
N MET A 290 -5.65 14.49 -5.85
CA MET A 290 -6.65 13.44 -5.97
C MET A 290 -7.62 13.69 -7.14
N ARG A 291 -8.06 14.95 -7.30
CA ARG A 291 -8.93 15.33 -8.43
C ARG A 291 -8.23 15.14 -9.77
N ALA A 292 -7.01 15.63 -9.92
CA ALA A 292 -6.21 15.47 -11.13
C ALA A 292 -6.04 13.98 -11.50
N PHE A 293 -5.80 13.12 -10.50
CA PHE A 293 -5.70 11.68 -10.69
C PHE A 293 -7.02 11.08 -11.22
N VAL A 294 -8.15 11.38 -10.58
CA VAL A 294 -9.49 10.88 -10.98
C VAL A 294 -9.86 11.39 -12.38
N GLU A 295 -9.59 12.66 -12.67
CA GLU A 295 -9.84 13.30 -13.97
C GLU A 295 -8.82 12.92 -15.06
N LYS A 296 -7.78 12.15 -14.70
CA LYS A 296 -6.69 11.73 -15.61
C LYS A 296 -6.00 12.90 -16.32
N ARG A 297 -5.78 14.01 -15.61
CA ARG A 297 -5.05 15.18 -16.06
C ARG A 297 -3.79 15.43 -15.23
N PRO A 298 -2.83 16.23 -15.72
CA PRO A 298 -1.70 16.67 -14.90
C PRO A 298 -2.18 17.50 -13.70
N ALA A 299 -1.55 17.29 -12.53
CA ALA A 299 -1.74 18.14 -11.38
C ALA A 299 -0.95 19.47 -11.54
N ARG A 300 -1.46 20.54 -10.95
CA ARG A 300 -0.85 21.90 -11.05
C ARG A 300 0.18 22.10 -9.95
N PHE A 301 1.33 21.46 -10.07
CA PHE A 301 2.40 21.49 -9.06
C PHE A 301 2.99 22.89 -8.82
N GLU A 302 2.94 23.77 -9.82
CA GLU A 302 3.54 25.10 -9.78
C GLU A 302 2.66 26.15 -9.13
N LEU A 303 1.40 25.88 -8.91
CA LEU A 303 0.37 26.90 -8.58
C LEU A 303 0.74 27.78 -7.37
N LEU A 304 1.33 27.22 -6.31
CA LEU A 304 1.79 28.03 -5.16
C LEU A 304 2.96 28.95 -5.54
N ARG A 305 3.90 28.44 -6.34
CA ARG A 305 5.07 29.19 -6.79
C ARG A 305 4.68 30.31 -7.74
N GLU A 306 3.75 30.04 -8.67
CA GLU A 306 3.19 31.06 -9.57
C GLU A 306 2.50 32.17 -8.80
N ARG A 307 1.69 31.85 -7.80
CA ARG A 307 1.01 32.85 -6.96
C ARG A 307 1.99 33.66 -6.12
N ALA A 308 2.95 33.02 -5.49
CA ALA A 308 3.98 33.70 -4.72
C ALA A 308 4.80 34.65 -5.60
N ALA A 309 5.17 34.25 -6.81
CA ALA A 309 5.87 35.08 -7.79
C ALA A 309 5.04 36.27 -8.25
N ALA A 310 3.72 36.17 -8.27
CA ALA A 310 2.79 37.27 -8.58
C ALA A 310 2.49 38.20 -7.37
N GLY A 311 3.17 38.02 -6.22
CA GLY A 311 2.97 38.81 -5.01
C GLY A 311 1.70 38.45 -4.21
N GLY A 312 1.05 37.32 -4.53
CA GLY A 312 -0.11 36.82 -3.81
C GLY A 312 0.25 36.03 -2.56
N SER A 313 -0.61 36.04 -1.53
CA SER A 313 -0.47 35.17 -0.37
C SER A 313 -0.76 33.74 -0.75
N SER A 314 0.07 32.79 -0.26
CA SER A 314 -0.11 31.36 -0.48
C SER A 314 -1.35 30.77 0.23
N GLU A 315 -1.90 31.45 1.24
CA GLU A 315 -2.91 30.88 2.14
C GLU A 315 -4.33 31.45 1.99
N THR A 316 -4.51 32.66 1.47
CA THR A 316 -5.75 33.43 1.69
C THR A 316 -6.84 33.29 0.62
N GLN A 317 -6.70 32.45 -0.39
CA GLN A 317 -7.69 32.35 -1.48
C GLN A 317 -8.11 30.94 -1.89
N TRP A 318 -7.91 29.95 -1.02
CA TRP A 318 -8.55 28.66 -1.19
C TRP A 318 -9.91 28.71 -0.51
N GLY A 319 -10.91 29.21 -1.21
CA GLY A 319 -12.28 28.89 -0.81
C GLY A 319 -12.41 27.36 -0.74
N PRO A 320 -13.17 26.81 0.23
CA PRO A 320 -13.45 25.38 0.21
C PRO A 320 -13.93 25.01 -1.19
N PRO A 321 -13.51 23.87 -1.75
CA PRO A 321 -14.05 23.41 -3.01
C PRO A 321 -15.58 23.47 -2.90
N THR A 322 -16.23 24.09 -3.87
CA THR A 322 -17.69 24.08 -3.94
C THR A 322 -18.16 22.65 -3.79
N ARG A 323 -18.78 22.34 -2.66
CA ARG A 323 -19.36 21.03 -2.41
C ARG A 323 -20.60 20.95 -3.29
N VAL A 324 -20.50 20.23 -4.39
CA VAL A 324 -21.71 19.79 -5.08
C VAL A 324 -22.28 18.64 -4.25
N CYS A 325 -23.45 18.82 -3.66
CA CYS A 325 -24.16 17.74 -2.98
C CYS A 325 -24.39 16.60 -3.99
N GLY A 326 -23.77 15.44 -3.78
CA GLY A 326 -23.88 14.28 -4.66
C GLY A 326 -25.30 13.73 -4.81
N ALA A 327 -26.23 14.15 -3.92
CA ALA A 327 -27.64 13.72 -3.96
C ALA A 327 -28.56 14.70 -4.69
N CYS A 328 -28.22 16.00 -4.78
CA CYS A 328 -29.13 17.03 -5.33
C CYS A 328 -28.48 18.00 -6.31
N GLY A 329 -27.17 17.89 -6.57
CA GLY A 329 -26.44 18.78 -7.49
C GLY A 329 -26.36 20.26 -7.06
N VAL A 330 -26.74 20.58 -5.82
CA VAL A 330 -26.73 21.97 -5.31
C VAL A 330 -25.30 22.34 -4.93
N ASP A 331 -24.82 23.45 -5.47
CA ASP A 331 -23.58 24.10 -5.09
C ASP A 331 -23.74 24.66 -3.67
N LEU A 332 -23.13 24.03 -2.67
CA LEU A 332 -23.14 24.52 -1.30
C LEU A 332 -22.17 25.69 -1.24
N ALA A 333 -22.69 26.91 -1.39
CA ALA A 333 -21.94 28.14 -1.26
C ALA A 333 -21.14 28.16 0.07
N PRO A 334 -19.93 28.71 0.10
CA PRO A 334 -19.14 28.83 1.32
C PRO A 334 -19.97 29.60 2.37
N VAL A 335 -20.04 29.07 3.58
CA VAL A 335 -20.59 29.82 4.71
C VAL A 335 -19.79 31.12 4.83
N ALA A 336 -20.46 32.24 4.63
CA ALA A 336 -19.83 33.55 4.77
C ALA A 336 -19.27 33.66 6.20
N THR A 337 -17.96 33.88 6.32
CA THR A 337 -17.35 34.28 7.60
C THR A 337 -18.02 35.57 8.05
N PRO A 338 -18.47 35.68 9.32
CA PRO A 338 -19.02 36.93 9.82
C PRO A 338 -17.97 38.03 9.64
N GLN A 339 -18.30 39.06 8.88
CA GLN A 339 -17.48 40.25 8.81
C GLN A 339 -17.36 40.83 10.22
N GLY A 340 -16.14 40.98 10.70
CA GLY A 340 -15.87 41.59 11.99
C GLY A 340 -16.48 42.97 12.03
N THR A 341 -17.25 43.24 13.05
CA THR A 341 -17.71 44.59 13.42
C THR A 341 -16.50 45.47 13.67
N PRO A 342 -16.37 46.66 13.02
CA PRO A 342 -15.31 47.59 13.38
C PRO A 342 -15.54 48.12 14.81
N ALA A 343 -14.45 48.24 15.55
CA ALA A 343 -14.41 48.81 16.90
C ALA A 343 -14.79 50.27 16.95
#